data_74f6b189e83d04b6b5d346006bc0138c
#
_entry.id   74f6b189e83d04b6b5d346006bc0138c
#
_cell.length_a   1.000
_cell.length_b   1.000
_cell.length_c   1.000
_cell.angle_alpha   90.00
_cell.angle_beta   90.00
_cell.angle_gamma   90.00
#
_symmetry.space_group_name_H-M   'P 1'
#
loop_
_entity.id
_entity.type
_entity.pdbx_description
1 polymer ?
#
loop_
_entity_poly.entity_id
_entity_poly.type
_entity_poly.pdbx_seq_one_letter_code
_entity_poly.pdbx_strand_id
1 'polypeptide(L)' 'MREIVLDTETTGIDPNDGHRIVEIGCVEVINNVPTGKTYHVYINPERDMPAEAERVHGLSEEFLK' A
#
# COMPACT_ATOMS: atom_id res chain seq x y z
N MET A 1 -19.71 -14.07 7.84
CA MET A 1 -19.45 -13.34 6.58
C MET A 1 -17.94 -13.17 6.40
N ARG A 2 -17.45 -13.43 5.22
CA ARG A 2 -16.05 -13.23 4.90
C ARG A 2 -15.84 -11.82 4.33
N GLU A 3 -14.85 -11.13 4.87
CA GLU A 3 -14.48 -9.80 4.41
C GLU A 3 -13.00 -9.72 4.14
N ILE A 4 -12.62 -8.86 3.21
CA ILE A 4 -11.21 -8.55 2.96
C ILE A 4 -11.02 -7.08 3.32
N VAL A 5 -10.16 -6.84 4.28
CA VAL A 5 -9.77 -5.47 4.64
C VAL A 5 -8.55 -5.11 3.83
N LEU A 6 -8.66 -4.08 3.02
CA LEU A 6 -7.63 -3.64 2.09
C LEU A 6 -7.08 -2.28 2.50
N ASP A 7 -5.77 -2.16 2.51
CA ASP A 7 -5.10 -0.89 2.71
C ASP A 7 -4.00 -0.70 1.67
N THR A 8 -3.78 0.53 1.24
CA THR A 8 -2.77 0.85 0.23
C THR A 8 -1.95 2.06 0.63
N GLU A 9 -0.69 2.08 0.18
CA GLU A 9 0.15 3.27 0.23
C GLU A 9 0.51 3.70 -1.19
N THR A 10 0.72 4.99 -1.39
CA THR A 10 0.96 5.56 -2.72
C THR A 10 2.11 6.55 -2.71
N THR A 11 2.51 7.02 -3.90
CA THR A 11 3.48 8.10 -4.01
C THR A 11 2.87 9.47 -3.73
N GLY A 12 1.55 9.58 -3.68
CA GLY A 12 0.83 10.82 -3.39
C GLY A 12 -0.67 10.63 -3.47
N ILE A 13 -1.42 11.70 -3.19
CA ILE A 13 -2.88 11.62 -3.03
C ILE A 13 -3.62 11.69 -4.36
N ASP A 14 -3.18 12.54 -5.29
CA ASP A 14 -3.91 12.80 -6.53
C ASP A 14 -3.38 11.92 -7.67
N PRO A 15 -4.17 10.94 -8.15
CA PRO A 15 -3.73 10.09 -9.25
C PRO A 15 -3.53 10.84 -10.57
N ASN A 16 -4.12 12.02 -10.72
CA ASN A 16 -3.94 12.84 -11.92
C ASN A 16 -2.53 13.44 -12.01
N ASP A 17 -1.79 13.46 -10.90
CA ASP A 17 -0.40 13.90 -10.89
C ASP A 17 0.59 12.77 -11.17
N GLY A 18 0.10 11.63 -11.67
CA GLY A 18 0.93 10.47 -11.97
C GLY A 18 1.34 9.66 -10.75
N HIS A 19 0.63 9.81 -9.64
CA HIS A 19 0.91 9.05 -8.43
C HIS A 19 0.46 7.59 -8.59
N ARG A 20 1.19 6.69 -7.97
CA ARG A 20 0.97 5.25 -8.12
C ARG A 20 1.01 4.54 -6.78
N ILE A 21 0.34 3.38 -6.72
CA ILE A 21 0.34 2.52 -5.54
C ILE A 21 1.72 1.90 -5.38
N VAL A 22 2.23 1.87 -4.14
CA VAL A 22 3.54 1.29 -3.80
C VAL A 22 3.45 0.13 -2.82
N GLU A 23 2.32 -0.01 -2.14
CA GLU A 23 2.09 -1.09 -1.19
C GLU A 23 0.62 -1.47 -1.15
N ILE A 24 0.33 -2.76 -1.10
CA ILE A 24 -1.02 -3.28 -0.90
C ILE A 24 -0.97 -4.29 0.23
N GLY A 25 -1.82 -4.09 1.23
CA GLY A 25 -1.99 -5.04 2.33
C GLY A 25 -3.44 -5.48 2.43
N CYS A 26 -3.66 -6.78 2.58
CA CYS A 26 -4.99 -7.35 2.73
C CYS A 26 -5.04 -8.28 3.93
N VAL A 27 -6.13 -8.25 4.67
CA VAL A 27 -6.36 -9.14 5.80
C VAL A 27 -7.73 -9.78 5.64
N GLU A 28 -7.78 -11.11 5.78
CA GLU A 28 -9.05 -11.83 5.77
C GLU A 28 -9.70 -11.77 7.15
N VAL A 29 -10.99 -11.47 7.17
CA VAL A 29 -11.79 -11.41 8.39
C VAL A 29 -13.05 -12.26 8.18
N ILE A 30 -13.35 -13.16 9.11
CA ILE A 30 -14.56 -13.96 9.08
C ILE A 30 -15.32 -13.70 10.37
N ASN A 31 -16.58 -13.29 10.24
CA ASN A 31 -17.44 -12.98 11.38
C ASN A 31 -16.77 -12.01 12.38
N ASN A 32 -16.15 -10.97 11.83
CA ASN A 32 -15.44 -9.91 12.57
C ASN A 32 -14.17 -10.37 13.29
N VAL A 33 -13.65 -11.55 12.94
CA VAL A 33 -12.40 -12.07 13.54
C VAL A 33 -11.35 -12.26 12.46
N PRO A 34 -10.17 -11.66 12.60
CA PRO A 34 -9.07 -11.92 11.67
C PRO A 34 -8.69 -13.40 11.67
N THR A 35 -8.49 -13.97 10.48
CA THR A 35 -8.20 -15.41 10.35
C THR A 35 -6.71 -15.73 10.35
N GLY A 36 -5.86 -14.71 10.28
CA GLY A 36 -4.42 -14.89 10.12
C GLY A 36 -3.98 -15.00 8.68
N LYS A 37 -4.92 -15.06 7.73
CA LYS A 37 -4.57 -15.03 6.31
C LYS A 37 -4.37 -13.60 5.87
N THR A 38 -3.18 -13.30 5.33
CA THR A 38 -2.82 -11.97 4.87
C THR A 38 -2.18 -12.03 3.50
N TYR A 39 -2.28 -10.93 2.78
CA TYR A 39 -1.56 -10.73 1.53
C TYR A 39 -0.87 -9.38 1.60
N HIS A 40 0.40 -9.33 1.22
CA HIS A 40 1.16 -8.09 1.30
C HIS A 40 2.17 -8.03 0.17
N VAL A 41 2.20 -6.91 -0.55
CA VAL A 41 3.11 -6.74 -1.67
C VAL A 41 3.56 -5.28 -1.76
N TYR A 42 4.83 -5.10 -2.10
CA TYR A 42 5.38 -3.80 -2.48
C TYR A 42 5.45 -3.73 -3.99
N ILE A 43 5.23 -2.54 -4.54
CA ILE A 43 5.20 -2.32 -5.99
C ILE A 43 6.17 -1.19 -6.32
N ASN A 44 7.06 -1.44 -7.29
CA ASN A 44 7.92 -0.39 -7.81
C ASN A 44 7.06 0.57 -8.64
N PRO A 45 6.88 1.84 -8.22
CA PRO A 45 6.03 2.78 -8.95
C PRO A 45 6.68 3.29 -10.24
N GLU A 46 7.97 2.97 -10.47
CA GLU A 46 8.74 3.43 -11.62
C GLU A 46 8.76 4.96 -11.74
N ARG A 47 8.79 5.63 -10.59
CA ARG A 47 8.90 7.08 -10.47
C ARG A 47 9.57 7.43 -9.15
N ASP A 48 9.91 8.71 -8.98
CA ASP A 48 10.45 9.20 -7.72
C ASP A 48 9.43 9.09 -6.58
N MET A 49 9.92 9.03 -5.36
CA MET A 49 9.09 9.03 -4.16
C MET A 49 9.14 10.44 -3.55
N PRO A 50 8.02 11.19 -3.57
CA PRO A 50 7.98 12.49 -2.91
C PRO A 50 8.26 12.37 -1.41
N ALA A 51 9.03 13.32 -0.87
CA ALA A 51 9.41 13.27 0.54
C ALA A 51 8.20 13.25 1.48
N GLU A 52 7.12 13.91 1.10
CA GLU A 52 5.90 13.92 1.93
C GLU A 52 5.28 12.54 2.06
N ALA A 53 5.21 11.77 0.96
CA ALA A 53 4.69 10.42 0.98
C ALA A 53 5.61 9.51 1.78
N GLU A 54 6.92 9.59 1.56
CA GLU A 54 7.88 8.76 2.29
C GLU A 54 7.81 8.99 3.79
N ARG A 55 7.59 10.23 4.24
CA ARG A 55 7.43 10.53 5.65
C ARG A 55 6.21 9.83 6.27
N VAL A 56 5.18 9.59 5.48
CA VAL A 56 3.96 8.93 5.95
C VAL A 56 4.15 7.43 6.06
N HIS A 57 4.68 6.78 5.02
CA HIS A 57 4.74 5.31 4.98
C HIS A 57 6.15 4.72 5.11
N GLY A 58 7.19 5.54 5.05
CA GLY A 58 8.57 5.08 5.23
C GLY A 58 9.15 4.27 4.08
N LEU A 59 8.49 4.24 2.92
CA LEU A 59 8.95 3.50 1.76
C LEU A 59 9.73 4.41 0.82
N SER A 60 11.03 4.15 0.66
CA SER A 60 11.87 4.96 -0.21
C SER A 60 11.82 4.45 -1.66
N GLU A 61 12.14 5.33 -2.60
CA GLU A 61 12.28 4.95 -4.01
C GLU A 61 13.28 3.80 -4.17
N GLU A 62 14.38 3.87 -3.45
CA GLU A 62 15.42 2.85 -3.54
C GLU A 62 14.94 1.49 -3.04
N PHE A 63 14.19 1.46 -1.97
CA PHE A 63 13.61 0.23 -1.43
C PHE A 63 12.68 -0.45 -2.42
N LEU A 64 11.90 0.35 -3.18
CA LEU A 64 10.87 -0.16 -4.09
C LEU A 64 11.38 -0.55 -5.48
N LYS A 65 12.64 -0.28 -5.76
CA LYS A 65 13.24 -0.70 -7.03
C LYS A 65 13.35 -2.20 -7.19
#